data_cfe5f4c88aa9b308535812df6d35b0d3
#
_entry.id   cfe5f4c88aa9b308535812df6d35b0d3
#
_cell.length_a   1.000
_cell.length_b   1.000
_cell.length_c   1.000
_cell.angle_alpha   90.00
_cell.angle_beta   90.00
_cell.angle_gamma   90.00
#
_symmetry.space_group_name_H-M   'P 1'
#
loop_
_entity.id
_entity.type
_entity.pdbx_description
1 polymer ?
#
loop_
_entity_poly.entity_id
_entity_poly.type
_entity_poly.pdbx_seq_one_letter_code
_entity_poly.pdbx_strand_id
1 'polypeptide(L)'
;MRKNNEIKIIFTDIDWTILNHGHGKHVYDMQSINALKKAQKNGVKVFISTARPHESLKLTGFFDLFKPDGMVLSNGGVIFIGDEIIFHDHMEPELVERICEVAKKRDIVIQFVDEYDRWLSAPIDEVAQHYFDVYFEKLPEIRGYNGENVSGVLLFCEENQDEEIIKEINHPELDVFRLFPYAIDIRHHLIRKNDGVQRVLDYYGFTGEDALAIGDDIPDIPMFLLCKNSVAMGNGHEKAKEAASYVTSHIDRHGVKQALKHFKLI
;
A
#
# COMPACT_ATOMS: atom_id res chain seq x y z
N MET A 1 17.18 -33.61 7.73
CA MET A 1 16.88 -32.68 8.83
C MET A 1 16.90 -31.27 8.23
N ARG A 2 15.75 -30.67 7.93
CA ARG A 2 15.66 -29.26 7.54
C ARG A 2 16.01 -28.43 8.78
N LYS A 3 17.15 -27.74 8.74
CA LYS A 3 17.53 -26.74 9.75
C LYS A 3 16.48 -25.66 9.79
N ASN A 4 16.10 -25.24 10.98
CA ASN A 4 15.33 -24.09 11.38
C ASN A 4 14.81 -23.22 10.23
N ASN A 5 13.51 -22.98 10.22
CA ASN A 5 12.82 -21.97 9.41
C ASN A 5 13.46 -20.60 9.66
N GLU A 6 14.45 -20.26 8.86
CA GLU A 6 15.12 -18.96 8.89
C GLU A 6 14.32 -18.02 7.99
N ILE A 7 13.86 -16.92 8.57
CA ILE A 7 13.18 -15.87 7.79
C ILE A 7 14.17 -15.30 6.78
N LYS A 8 13.83 -15.38 5.49
CA LYS A 8 14.67 -14.94 4.37
C LYS A 8 14.21 -13.61 3.78
N ILE A 9 12.92 -13.28 3.99
CA ILE A 9 12.28 -12.10 3.40
C ILE A 9 11.30 -11.47 4.40
N ILE A 10 11.28 -10.15 4.44
CA ILE A 10 10.36 -9.33 5.22
C ILE A 10 9.49 -8.53 4.26
N PHE A 11 8.18 -8.52 4.49
CA PHE A 11 7.24 -7.57 3.89
C PHE A 11 6.73 -6.65 5.00
N THR A 12 6.93 -5.35 4.86
CA THR A 12 6.47 -4.39 5.85
C THR A 12 5.59 -3.33 5.20
N ASP A 13 4.47 -3.04 5.84
CA ASP A 13 3.67 -1.87 5.48
C ASP A 13 4.39 -0.56 5.86
N ILE A 14 3.86 0.57 5.41
CA ILE A 14 4.40 1.92 5.61
C ILE A 14 3.61 2.68 6.66
N ASP A 15 2.33 2.97 6.35
CA ASP A 15 1.49 3.86 7.12
C ASP A 15 1.16 3.24 8.48
N TRP A 16 1.33 4.02 9.57
CA TRP A 16 1.16 3.55 10.94
C TRP A 16 2.01 2.33 11.34
N THR A 17 2.88 1.87 10.43
CA THR A 17 3.84 0.79 10.67
C THR A 17 5.27 1.32 10.81
N ILE A 18 5.79 2.07 9.83
CA ILE A 18 7.08 2.77 9.88
C ILE A 18 6.95 4.27 9.65
N LEU A 19 5.80 4.75 9.13
CA LEU A 19 5.45 6.15 8.94
C LEU A 19 4.33 6.52 9.92
N ASN A 20 4.65 7.39 10.88
CA ASN A 20 3.70 7.87 11.88
C ASN A 20 3.01 9.13 11.37
N HIS A 21 1.68 9.15 11.38
CA HIS A 21 0.85 10.30 11.00
C HIS A 21 0.35 11.09 12.22
N GLY A 22 0.78 10.74 13.41
CA GLY A 22 0.41 11.45 14.63
C GLY A 22 1.00 12.87 14.67
N HIS A 23 0.33 13.76 15.38
CA HIS A 23 0.79 15.13 15.62
C HIS A 23 0.89 16.04 14.38
N GLY A 24 0.12 15.74 13.30
CA GLY A 24 0.06 16.59 12.10
C GLY A 24 1.33 16.62 11.26
N LYS A 25 2.16 15.56 11.35
CA LYS A 25 3.38 15.41 10.55
C LYS A 25 3.57 13.94 10.14
N HIS A 26 4.06 13.74 8.94
CA HIS A 26 4.57 12.43 8.51
C HIS A 26 6.00 12.27 9.06
N VAL A 27 6.17 11.39 10.04
CA VAL A 27 7.47 11.14 10.66
C VAL A 27 7.81 9.66 10.54
N TYR A 28 8.86 9.37 9.79
CA TYR A 28 9.40 8.00 9.73
C TYR A 28 10.05 7.61 11.06
N ASP A 29 9.74 6.41 11.53
CA ASP A 29 10.45 5.81 12.66
C ASP A 29 11.87 5.38 12.24
N MET A 30 12.83 6.28 12.42
CA MET A 30 14.23 6.05 12.06
C MET A 30 14.86 4.87 12.79
N GLN A 31 14.36 4.50 13.96
CA GLN A 31 14.84 3.32 14.69
C GLN A 31 14.42 2.03 13.97
N SER A 32 13.19 1.99 13.46
CA SER A 32 12.67 0.87 12.66
C SER A 32 13.33 0.82 11.28
N ILE A 33 13.49 1.98 10.60
CA ILE A 33 14.26 2.05 9.34
C ILE A 33 15.68 1.50 9.50
N ASN A 34 16.41 1.90 10.55
CA ASN A 34 17.76 1.42 10.80
C ASN A 34 17.79 -0.09 11.15
N ALA A 35 16.72 -0.59 11.79
CA ALA A 35 16.58 -2.02 12.07
C ALA A 35 16.35 -2.82 10.77
N LEU A 36 15.53 -2.34 9.85
CA LEU A 36 15.34 -2.94 8.52
C LEU A 36 16.65 -2.97 7.72
N LYS A 37 17.41 -1.85 7.71
CA LYS A 37 18.76 -1.82 7.10
C LYS A 37 19.70 -2.85 7.71
N LYS A 38 19.60 -3.09 9.02
CA LYS A 38 20.43 -4.10 9.69
C LYS A 38 20.01 -5.50 9.28
N ALA A 39 18.71 -5.79 9.17
CA ALA A 39 18.21 -7.07 8.68
C ALA A 39 18.72 -7.36 7.26
N GLN A 40 18.69 -6.35 6.35
CA GLN A 40 19.26 -6.47 5.00
C GLN A 40 20.76 -6.83 5.06
N LYS A 41 21.54 -6.16 5.90
CA LYS A 41 22.99 -6.46 6.09
C LYS A 41 23.22 -7.88 6.61
N ASN A 42 22.28 -8.44 7.35
CA ASN A 42 22.30 -9.82 7.83
C ASN A 42 21.83 -10.84 6.76
N GLY A 43 21.53 -10.39 5.53
CA GLY A 43 21.15 -11.24 4.40
C GLY A 43 19.66 -11.48 4.23
N VAL A 44 18.81 -10.82 5.03
CA VAL A 44 17.34 -10.90 4.90
C VAL A 44 16.87 -9.87 3.87
N LYS A 45 16.10 -10.28 2.87
CA LYS A 45 15.49 -9.34 1.91
C LYS A 45 14.41 -8.52 2.59
N VAL A 46 14.33 -7.23 2.29
CA VAL A 46 13.31 -6.34 2.85
C VAL A 46 12.50 -5.71 1.72
N PHE A 47 11.21 -5.99 1.73
CA PHE A 47 10.21 -5.47 0.80
C PHE A 47 9.24 -4.53 1.51
N ILE A 48 8.84 -3.47 0.83
CA ILE A 48 7.72 -2.64 1.23
C ILE A 48 6.45 -3.22 0.59
N SER A 49 5.34 -3.29 1.36
CA SER A 49 4.03 -3.71 0.85
C SER A 49 2.98 -2.71 1.32
N THR A 50 2.55 -1.80 0.43
CA THR A 50 1.73 -0.65 0.78
C THR A 50 0.64 -0.35 -0.25
N ALA A 51 -0.41 0.36 0.18
CA ALA A 51 -1.41 0.93 -0.70
C ALA A 51 -0.86 2.12 -1.51
N ARG A 52 0.24 2.73 -1.06
CA ARG A 52 0.84 3.90 -1.73
C ARG A 52 1.38 3.55 -3.10
N PRO A 53 1.21 4.46 -4.11
CA PRO A 53 1.95 4.40 -5.36
C PRO A 53 3.39 4.89 -5.18
N HIS A 54 4.24 4.64 -6.16
CA HIS A 54 5.67 5.00 -6.13
C HIS A 54 5.90 6.51 -5.89
N GLU A 55 5.16 7.35 -6.58
CA GLU A 55 5.28 8.80 -6.47
C GLU A 55 4.98 9.30 -5.04
N SER A 56 3.96 8.75 -4.38
CA SER A 56 3.66 9.09 -2.98
C SER A 56 4.83 8.76 -2.04
N LEU A 57 5.49 7.61 -2.20
CA LEU A 57 6.68 7.28 -1.42
C LEU A 57 7.84 8.26 -1.69
N LYS A 58 8.02 8.67 -2.93
CA LYS A 58 9.02 9.67 -3.31
C LYS A 58 8.74 11.02 -2.64
N LEU A 59 7.49 11.47 -2.66
CA LEU A 59 7.10 12.74 -2.06
C LEU A 59 7.25 12.78 -0.53
N THR A 60 7.10 11.64 0.15
CA THR A 60 7.34 11.54 1.60
C THR A 60 8.83 11.47 1.95
N GLY A 61 9.73 11.46 0.96
CA GLY A 61 11.18 11.35 1.16
C GLY A 61 11.64 9.94 1.59
N PHE A 62 10.80 8.91 1.38
CA PHE A 62 11.12 7.53 1.79
C PHE A 62 12.42 7.03 1.17
N PHE A 63 12.63 7.27 -0.13
CA PHE A 63 13.80 6.77 -0.86
C PHE A 63 15.13 7.41 -0.44
N ASP A 64 15.09 8.60 0.18
CA ASP A 64 16.27 9.22 0.78
C ASP A 64 16.67 8.53 2.10
N LEU A 65 15.71 7.87 2.75
CA LEU A 65 15.90 7.21 4.03
C LEU A 65 16.26 5.73 3.89
N PHE A 66 15.66 5.04 2.90
CA PHE A 66 15.76 3.60 2.78
C PHE A 66 15.64 3.13 1.33
N LYS A 67 16.54 2.23 0.90
CA LYS A 67 16.42 1.50 -0.36
C LYS A 67 16.04 0.04 -0.04
N PRO A 68 14.78 -0.38 -0.23
CA PRO A 68 14.35 -1.77 -0.06
C PRO A 68 14.90 -2.66 -1.17
N ASP A 69 14.88 -3.99 -0.98
CA ASP A 69 15.21 -4.96 -2.03
C ASP A 69 14.14 -5.05 -3.11
N GLY A 70 12.94 -4.56 -2.83
CA GLY A 70 11.85 -4.39 -3.77
C GLY A 70 10.59 -3.86 -3.09
N MET A 71 9.52 -3.74 -3.86
CA MET A 71 8.28 -3.11 -3.39
C MET A 71 7.06 -3.78 -3.99
N VAL A 72 6.00 -3.90 -3.20
CA VAL A 72 4.64 -4.28 -3.59
C VAL A 72 3.77 -3.05 -3.34
N LEU A 73 3.52 -2.28 -4.37
CA LEU A 73 2.85 -0.98 -4.32
C LEU A 73 1.39 -1.08 -4.78
N SER A 74 0.61 -0.05 -4.50
CA SER A 74 -0.81 0.05 -4.90
C SER A 74 -1.60 -1.21 -4.53
N ASN A 75 -1.40 -1.71 -3.28
CA ASN A 75 -1.97 -2.97 -2.78
C ASN A 75 -1.64 -4.22 -3.62
N GLY A 76 -0.54 -4.26 -4.35
CA GLY A 76 -0.13 -5.38 -5.19
C GLY A 76 -0.26 -5.13 -6.69
N GLY A 77 -0.74 -3.96 -7.10
CA GLY A 77 -0.90 -3.58 -8.52
C GLY A 77 0.42 -3.34 -9.23
N VAL A 78 1.46 -2.95 -8.50
CA VAL A 78 2.80 -2.74 -9.08
C VAL A 78 3.86 -3.41 -8.22
N ILE A 79 4.74 -4.21 -8.82
CA ILE A 79 5.78 -4.94 -8.10
C ILE A 79 7.15 -4.61 -8.67
N PHE A 80 8.04 -4.17 -7.79
CA PHE A 80 9.44 -3.91 -8.09
C PHE A 80 10.34 -4.95 -7.43
N ILE A 81 11.34 -5.43 -8.17
CA ILE A 81 12.52 -6.13 -7.65
C ILE A 81 13.73 -5.23 -7.90
N GLY A 82 14.31 -4.68 -6.84
CA GLY A 82 15.26 -3.58 -7.03
C GLY A 82 14.60 -2.39 -7.72
N ASP A 83 15.13 -2.03 -8.88
CA ASP A 83 14.60 -0.92 -9.70
C ASP A 83 13.80 -1.44 -10.93
N GLU A 84 13.60 -2.76 -11.08
CA GLU A 84 12.88 -3.39 -12.19
C GLU A 84 11.42 -3.68 -11.84
N ILE A 85 10.49 -3.32 -12.72
CA ILE A 85 9.08 -3.70 -12.61
C ILE A 85 8.92 -5.11 -13.15
N ILE A 86 8.48 -6.05 -12.31
CA ILE A 86 8.21 -7.44 -12.70
C ILE A 86 6.72 -7.73 -12.89
N PHE A 87 5.89 -6.84 -12.41
CA PHE A 87 4.44 -6.90 -12.58
C PHE A 87 3.85 -5.50 -12.49
N HIS A 88 2.95 -5.20 -13.42
CA HIS A 88 2.14 -4.01 -13.39
C HIS A 88 0.74 -4.35 -13.91
N ASP A 89 -0.24 -4.12 -13.08
CA ASP A 89 -1.65 -4.25 -13.42
C ASP A 89 -2.19 -2.94 -13.97
N HIS A 90 -2.97 -3.00 -15.03
CA HIS A 90 -3.69 -1.83 -15.56
C HIS A 90 -5.14 -2.19 -15.81
N MET A 91 -6.02 -1.22 -15.58
CA MET A 91 -7.41 -1.32 -16.01
C MET A 91 -7.49 -1.14 -17.53
N GLU A 92 -8.37 -1.89 -18.17
CA GLU A 92 -8.66 -1.68 -19.59
C GLU A 92 -9.18 -0.25 -19.82
N PRO A 93 -8.75 0.42 -20.93
CA PRO A 93 -9.13 1.81 -21.21
C PRO A 93 -10.63 2.07 -21.15
N GLU A 94 -11.44 1.12 -21.61
CA GLU A 94 -12.91 1.23 -21.61
C GLU A 94 -13.48 1.31 -20.19
N LEU A 95 -12.84 0.64 -19.21
CA LEU A 95 -13.23 0.71 -17.81
C LEU A 95 -12.87 2.08 -17.21
N VAL A 96 -11.70 2.61 -17.55
CA VAL A 96 -11.27 3.94 -17.12
C VAL A 96 -12.17 5.02 -17.71
N GLU A 97 -12.51 4.93 -19.00
CA GLU A 97 -13.43 5.86 -19.67
C GLU A 97 -14.82 5.83 -19.02
N ARG A 98 -15.35 4.66 -18.71
CA ARG A 98 -16.61 4.51 -17.97
C ARG A 98 -16.57 5.21 -16.61
N ILE A 99 -15.48 5.05 -15.85
CA ILE A 99 -15.29 5.74 -14.57
C ILE A 99 -15.28 7.26 -14.79
N CYS A 100 -14.57 7.73 -15.81
CA CYS A 100 -14.53 9.14 -16.18
C CYS A 100 -15.92 9.71 -16.51
N GLU A 101 -16.75 8.95 -17.24
CA GLU A 101 -18.11 9.36 -17.55
C GLU A 101 -19.01 9.49 -16.31
N VAL A 102 -18.91 8.55 -15.38
CA VAL A 102 -19.67 8.57 -14.11
C VAL A 102 -19.25 9.77 -13.26
N ALA A 103 -17.96 10.03 -13.16
CA ALA A 103 -17.40 11.16 -12.40
C ALA A 103 -17.81 12.51 -13.05
N LYS A 104 -17.71 12.63 -14.38
CA LYS A 104 -18.07 13.83 -15.12
C LYS A 104 -19.53 14.24 -14.95
N LYS A 105 -20.45 13.28 -14.90
CA LYS A 105 -21.89 13.54 -14.67
C LYS A 105 -22.18 14.21 -13.33
N ARG A 106 -21.23 14.11 -12.37
CA ARG A 106 -21.38 14.54 -10.98
C ARG A 106 -20.37 15.61 -10.56
N ASP A 107 -19.60 16.13 -11.53
CA ASP A 107 -18.48 17.06 -11.29
C ASP A 107 -17.46 16.55 -10.25
N ILE A 108 -17.24 15.22 -10.20
CA ILE A 108 -16.30 14.58 -9.28
C ILE A 108 -14.89 14.66 -9.84
N VAL A 109 -13.94 15.11 -9.00
CA VAL A 109 -12.51 15.09 -9.32
C VAL A 109 -11.98 13.67 -9.19
N ILE A 110 -11.19 13.25 -10.18
CA ILE A 110 -10.52 11.94 -10.22
C ILE A 110 -9.04 12.10 -9.99
N GLN A 111 -8.45 11.25 -9.17
CA GLN A 111 -7.02 10.98 -9.19
C GLN A 111 -6.78 9.65 -9.89
N PHE A 112 -5.98 9.67 -10.94
CA PHE A 112 -5.46 8.47 -11.60
C PHE A 112 -4.12 8.09 -11.00
N VAL A 113 -3.83 6.78 -10.98
CA VAL A 113 -2.59 6.21 -10.46
C VAL A 113 -2.00 5.26 -11.49
N ASP A 114 -0.72 5.43 -11.81
CA ASP A 114 0.10 4.55 -12.63
C ASP A 114 1.31 4.02 -11.84
N GLU A 115 2.26 3.33 -12.48
CA GLU A 115 3.42 2.74 -11.81
C GLU A 115 4.33 3.76 -11.11
N TYR A 116 4.56 4.92 -11.73
CA TYR A 116 5.46 5.95 -11.22
C TYR A 116 4.80 7.28 -10.89
N ASP A 117 3.55 7.47 -11.34
CA ASP A 117 2.91 8.76 -11.37
C ASP A 117 1.47 8.73 -10.87
N ARG A 118 0.95 9.89 -10.56
CA ARG A 118 -0.46 10.14 -10.32
C ARG A 118 -0.82 11.54 -10.79
N TRP A 119 -2.04 11.71 -11.26
CA TRP A 119 -2.52 13.00 -11.76
C TRP A 119 -4.01 13.18 -11.51
N LEU A 120 -4.47 14.42 -11.64
CA LEU A 120 -5.86 14.80 -11.43
C LEU A 120 -6.56 15.07 -12.74
N SER A 121 -7.88 14.78 -12.78
CA SER A 121 -8.76 15.10 -13.92
C SER A 121 -9.06 16.60 -14.03
N ALA A 122 -9.10 17.29 -12.89
CA ALA A 122 -9.51 18.71 -12.78
C ALA A 122 -8.88 19.34 -11.50
N PRO A 123 -8.96 20.67 -11.34
CA PRO A 123 -8.66 21.33 -10.07
C PRO A 123 -9.47 20.72 -8.92
N ILE A 124 -8.86 20.59 -7.75
CA ILE A 124 -9.51 20.01 -6.58
C ILE A 124 -10.61 20.93 -6.04
N ASP A 125 -11.67 20.30 -5.56
CA ASP A 125 -12.74 20.91 -4.77
C ASP A 125 -12.48 20.77 -3.25
N GLU A 126 -13.44 21.15 -2.42
CA GLU A 126 -13.32 21.06 -0.96
C GLU A 126 -13.23 19.61 -0.48
N VAL A 127 -13.88 18.66 -1.15
CA VAL A 127 -13.86 17.23 -0.78
C VAL A 127 -12.47 16.64 -1.04
N ALA A 128 -11.93 16.87 -2.24
CA ALA A 128 -10.57 16.45 -2.59
C ALA A 128 -9.52 17.13 -1.69
N GLN A 129 -9.71 18.43 -1.34
CA GLN A 129 -8.82 19.13 -0.44
C GLN A 129 -8.73 18.44 0.93
N HIS A 130 -9.86 18.02 1.51
CA HIS A 130 -9.86 17.30 2.78
C HIS A 130 -9.02 16.01 2.71
N TYR A 131 -9.10 15.26 1.61
CA TYR A 131 -8.27 14.08 1.41
C TYR A 131 -6.77 14.43 1.43
N PHE A 132 -6.35 15.42 0.65
CA PHE A 132 -4.94 15.83 0.58
C PHE A 132 -4.42 16.42 1.90
N ASP A 133 -5.26 17.12 2.66
CA ASP A 133 -4.91 17.66 3.98
C ASP A 133 -4.62 16.56 5.00
N VAL A 134 -5.42 15.47 4.98
CA VAL A 134 -5.21 14.31 5.87
C VAL A 134 -3.87 13.63 5.60
N TYR A 135 -3.48 13.52 4.32
CA TYR A 135 -2.23 12.87 3.94
C TYR A 135 -1.03 13.82 3.84
N PHE A 136 -1.24 15.13 4.00
CA PHE A 136 -0.19 16.16 3.84
C PHE A 136 0.60 16.03 2.54
N GLU A 137 -0.03 15.57 1.49
CA GLU A 137 0.60 15.32 0.21
C GLU A 137 0.54 16.55 -0.69
N LYS A 138 1.57 16.71 -1.55
CA LYS A 138 1.51 17.70 -2.62
C LYS A 138 0.44 17.30 -3.64
N LEU A 139 -0.25 18.30 -4.17
CA LEU A 139 -1.21 18.06 -5.24
C LEU A 139 -0.49 17.52 -6.48
N PRO A 140 -1.04 16.44 -7.09
CA PRO A 140 -0.58 15.96 -8.37
C PRO A 140 -0.83 16.96 -9.50
N GLU A 141 -0.18 16.74 -10.65
CA GLU A 141 -0.43 17.50 -11.87
C GLU A 141 -1.90 17.33 -12.34
N ILE A 142 -2.46 18.40 -12.91
CA ILE A 142 -3.79 18.36 -13.52
C ILE A 142 -3.62 18.19 -15.03
N ARG A 143 -4.04 17.04 -15.59
CA ARG A 143 -3.90 16.78 -17.04
C ARG A 143 -5.04 15.99 -17.67
N GLY A 144 -6.00 15.51 -16.89
CA GLY A 144 -7.08 14.65 -17.39
C GLY A 144 -6.59 13.26 -17.81
N TYR A 145 -7.49 12.46 -18.40
CA TYR A 145 -7.20 11.14 -18.96
C TYR A 145 -7.16 11.18 -20.47
N ASN A 146 -6.13 10.65 -21.11
CA ASN A 146 -5.91 10.61 -22.55
C ASN A 146 -5.49 9.21 -23.04
N GLY A 147 -5.91 8.15 -22.35
CA GLY A 147 -5.59 6.77 -22.71
C GLY A 147 -4.28 6.24 -22.09
N GLU A 148 -3.77 6.91 -21.04
CA GLU A 148 -2.62 6.42 -20.29
C GLU A 148 -2.96 5.12 -19.55
N ASN A 149 -1.94 4.33 -19.20
CA ASN A 149 -2.09 3.20 -18.32
C ASN A 149 -2.54 3.66 -16.93
N VAL A 150 -3.53 2.99 -16.35
CA VAL A 150 -4.08 3.31 -15.04
C VAL A 150 -4.21 2.03 -14.21
N SER A 151 -3.52 1.95 -13.09
CA SER A 151 -3.59 0.83 -12.16
C SER A 151 -4.62 1.02 -11.05
N GLY A 152 -5.08 2.24 -10.83
CA GLY A 152 -6.07 2.58 -9.83
C GLY A 152 -6.64 3.98 -10.01
N VAL A 153 -7.83 4.19 -9.48
CA VAL A 153 -8.53 5.47 -9.55
C VAL A 153 -9.11 5.82 -8.19
N LEU A 154 -8.93 7.06 -7.74
CA LEU A 154 -9.66 7.62 -6.61
C LEU A 154 -10.69 8.63 -7.11
N LEU A 155 -11.95 8.47 -6.71
CA LEU A 155 -13.02 9.43 -6.91
C LEU A 155 -13.23 10.22 -5.63
N PHE A 156 -13.03 11.54 -5.66
CA PHE A 156 -13.24 12.39 -4.49
C PHE A 156 -14.71 12.79 -4.37
N CYS A 157 -15.43 12.12 -3.48
CA CYS A 157 -16.86 12.34 -3.27
C CYS A 157 -17.25 12.05 -1.82
N GLU A 158 -18.38 12.62 -1.40
CA GLU A 158 -18.98 12.35 -0.09
C GLU A 158 -19.71 11.00 -0.05
N GLU A 159 -19.86 10.41 1.14
CA GLU A 159 -20.49 9.08 1.34
C GLU A 159 -21.93 8.98 0.82
N ASN A 160 -22.66 10.08 0.79
CA ASN A 160 -24.04 10.09 0.31
C ASN A 160 -24.20 9.78 -1.18
N GLN A 161 -23.11 9.77 -1.95
CA GLN A 161 -23.08 9.47 -3.38
C GLN A 161 -22.70 8.01 -3.69
N ASP A 162 -22.24 7.24 -2.69
CA ASP A 162 -21.64 5.91 -2.88
C ASP A 162 -22.55 4.93 -3.60
N GLU A 163 -23.81 4.81 -3.16
CA GLU A 163 -24.73 3.79 -3.69
C GLU A 163 -24.93 3.95 -5.20
N GLU A 164 -25.11 5.18 -5.66
CA GLU A 164 -25.31 5.48 -7.08
C GLU A 164 -24.03 5.28 -7.89
N ILE A 165 -22.88 5.76 -7.38
CA ILE A 165 -21.58 5.65 -8.05
C ILE A 165 -21.20 4.17 -8.18
N ILE A 166 -21.25 3.41 -7.08
CA ILE A 166 -20.89 1.99 -7.05
C ILE A 166 -21.79 1.21 -8.03
N LYS A 167 -23.09 1.50 -8.06
CA LYS A 167 -24.04 0.86 -8.98
C LYS A 167 -23.75 1.14 -10.45
N GLU A 168 -23.39 2.38 -10.80
CA GLU A 168 -23.07 2.75 -12.19
C GLU A 168 -21.72 2.20 -12.65
N ILE A 169 -20.74 2.16 -11.76
CA ILE A 169 -19.39 1.64 -12.08
C ILE A 169 -19.37 0.11 -12.05
N ASN A 170 -20.26 -0.54 -11.31
CA ASN A 170 -20.25 -1.98 -11.06
C ASN A 170 -19.85 -2.79 -12.29
N HIS A 171 -18.71 -3.49 -12.18
CA HIS A 171 -18.15 -4.34 -13.21
C HIS A 171 -17.47 -5.55 -12.53
N PRO A 172 -17.57 -6.78 -13.09
CA PRO A 172 -17.00 -7.97 -12.46
C PRO A 172 -15.48 -7.94 -12.28
N GLU A 173 -14.78 -7.10 -13.02
CA GLU A 173 -13.33 -6.94 -12.92
C GLU A 173 -12.89 -5.81 -11.97
N LEU A 174 -13.83 -5.07 -11.36
CA LEU A 174 -13.51 -3.94 -10.50
C LEU A 174 -13.97 -4.19 -9.06
N ASP A 175 -13.08 -3.94 -8.12
CA ASP A 175 -13.40 -3.67 -6.72
C ASP A 175 -13.60 -2.16 -6.56
N VAL A 176 -14.76 -1.79 -6.01
CA VAL A 176 -15.14 -0.39 -5.75
C VAL A 176 -15.47 -0.28 -4.27
N PHE A 177 -14.68 0.47 -3.53
CA PHE A 177 -14.87 0.59 -2.08
C PHE A 177 -14.53 1.97 -1.54
N ARG A 178 -15.23 2.37 -0.48
CA ARG A 178 -14.92 3.61 0.23
C ARG A 178 -13.60 3.48 0.96
N LEU A 179 -12.63 4.33 0.61
CA LEU A 179 -11.32 4.33 1.25
C LEU A 179 -11.28 5.20 2.50
N PHE A 180 -11.95 6.33 2.49
CA PHE A 180 -12.09 7.29 3.58
C PHE A 180 -13.37 8.09 3.41
N PRO A 181 -13.75 8.95 4.35
CA PRO A 181 -14.95 9.78 4.20
C PRO A 181 -15.05 10.56 2.89
N TYR A 182 -13.93 10.76 2.19
CA TYR A 182 -13.85 11.67 1.03
C TYR A 182 -13.44 11.01 -0.27
N ALA A 183 -13.23 9.68 -0.31
CA ALA A 183 -12.78 9.02 -1.55
C ALA A 183 -13.30 7.59 -1.71
N ILE A 184 -13.69 7.25 -2.95
CA ILE A 184 -13.89 5.87 -3.41
C ILE A 184 -12.63 5.43 -4.15
N ASP A 185 -12.07 4.27 -3.76
CA ASP A 185 -10.97 3.60 -4.44
C ASP A 185 -11.53 2.56 -5.40
N ILE A 186 -11.03 2.55 -6.63
CA ILE A 186 -11.43 1.64 -7.70
C ILE A 186 -10.19 0.97 -8.25
N ARG A 187 -10.18 -0.36 -8.25
CA ARG A 187 -9.06 -1.20 -8.71
C ARG A 187 -9.57 -2.48 -9.34
N HIS A 188 -8.71 -3.21 -10.02
CA HIS A 188 -8.99 -4.60 -10.39
C HIS A 188 -9.26 -5.45 -9.16
N HIS A 189 -10.32 -6.29 -9.20
CA HIS A 189 -10.75 -7.14 -8.09
C HIS A 189 -9.72 -8.22 -7.70
N LEU A 190 -8.79 -8.56 -8.59
CA LEU A 190 -7.72 -9.53 -8.35
C LEU A 190 -6.47 -8.93 -7.71
N ILE A 191 -6.46 -7.62 -7.42
CA ILE A 191 -5.28 -6.92 -6.91
C ILE A 191 -5.38 -6.73 -5.40
N ARG A 192 -4.63 -7.56 -4.66
CA ARG A 192 -4.53 -7.51 -3.20
C ARG A 192 -3.08 -7.65 -2.75
N LYS A 193 -2.76 -7.15 -1.56
CA LYS A 193 -1.40 -7.23 -0.99
C LYS A 193 -0.82 -8.65 -1.03
N ASN A 194 -1.60 -9.68 -0.67
CA ASN A 194 -1.14 -11.06 -0.68
C ASN A 194 -0.79 -11.56 -2.08
N ASP A 195 -1.47 -11.12 -3.13
CA ASP A 195 -1.17 -11.54 -4.50
C ASP A 195 0.18 -10.99 -4.94
N GLY A 196 0.45 -9.71 -4.60
CA GLY A 196 1.76 -9.10 -4.82
C GLY A 196 2.87 -9.79 -4.01
N VAL A 197 2.62 -10.09 -2.74
CA VAL A 197 3.54 -10.83 -1.86
C VAL A 197 3.82 -12.22 -2.43
N GLN A 198 2.79 -12.96 -2.88
CA GLN A 198 2.95 -14.28 -3.48
C GLN A 198 3.83 -14.23 -4.73
N ARG A 199 3.62 -13.25 -5.63
CA ARG A 199 4.45 -13.08 -6.84
C ARG A 199 5.93 -12.85 -6.49
N VAL A 200 6.22 -12.08 -5.45
CA VAL A 200 7.60 -11.88 -4.97
C VAL A 200 8.18 -13.18 -4.39
N LEU A 201 7.40 -13.93 -3.61
CA LEU A 201 7.83 -15.24 -3.09
C LEU A 201 8.15 -16.21 -4.23
N ASP A 202 7.28 -16.29 -5.23
CA ASP A 202 7.46 -17.15 -6.42
C ASP A 202 8.73 -16.76 -7.20
N TYR A 203 8.98 -15.44 -7.37
CA TYR A 203 10.17 -14.92 -8.04
C TYR A 203 11.48 -15.43 -7.40
N TYR A 204 11.53 -15.48 -6.06
CA TYR A 204 12.71 -15.96 -5.33
C TYR A 204 12.70 -17.47 -5.05
N GLY A 205 11.65 -18.20 -5.40
CA GLY A 205 11.48 -19.60 -5.02
C GLY A 205 11.30 -19.78 -3.51
N PHE A 206 10.74 -18.76 -2.83
CA PHE A 206 10.42 -18.81 -1.40
C PHE A 206 8.96 -19.19 -1.19
N THR A 207 8.62 -19.55 0.04
CA THR A 207 7.26 -19.82 0.48
C THR A 207 6.89 -18.93 1.65
N GLY A 208 5.64 -18.92 2.06
CA GLY A 208 5.21 -18.23 3.27
C GLY A 208 5.97 -18.66 4.55
N GLU A 209 6.56 -19.84 4.56
CA GLU A 209 7.41 -20.33 5.66
C GLU A 209 8.71 -19.52 5.81
N ASP A 210 9.20 -18.95 4.70
CA ASP A 210 10.44 -18.16 4.64
C ASP A 210 10.21 -16.67 4.91
N ALA A 211 8.94 -16.25 5.08
CA ALA A 211 8.53 -14.85 5.11
C ALA A 211 8.09 -14.37 6.50
N LEU A 212 8.31 -13.07 6.74
CA LEU A 212 7.76 -12.29 7.84
C LEU A 212 6.95 -11.12 7.26
N ALA A 213 5.67 -11.03 7.60
CA ALA A 213 4.81 -9.89 7.28
C ALA A 213 4.63 -8.97 8.48
N ILE A 214 4.70 -7.65 8.29
CA ILE A 214 4.51 -6.63 9.34
C ILE A 214 3.54 -5.57 8.83
N GLY A 215 2.51 -5.26 9.59
CA GLY A 215 1.51 -4.26 9.22
C GLY A 215 0.62 -3.89 10.41
N ASP A 216 -0.43 -3.12 10.18
CA ASP A 216 -1.26 -2.60 11.28
C ASP A 216 -2.78 -2.66 11.01
N ASP A 217 -3.22 -2.82 9.77
CA ASP A 217 -4.64 -2.66 9.46
C ASP A 217 -5.23 -3.84 8.68
N ILE A 218 -6.54 -3.77 8.44
CA ILE A 218 -7.33 -4.83 7.77
C ILE A 218 -6.75 -5.23 6.41
N PRO A 219 -6.27 -4.30 5.53
CA PRO A 219 -5.65 -4.66 4.27
C PRO A 219 -4.36 -5.51 4.39
N ASP A 220 -3.76 -5.60 5.59
CA ASP A 220 -2.57 -6.42 5.84
C ASP A 220 -2.91 -7.87 6.19
N ILE A 221 -4.14 -8.13 6.63
CA ILE A 221 -4.56 -9.48 7.05
C ILE A 221 -4.28 -10.55 5.98
N PRO A 222 -4.58 -10.31 4.67
CA PRO A 222 -4.27 -11.31 3.65
C PRO A 222 -2.78 -11.69 3.58
N MET A 223 -1.86 -10.73 3.73
CA MET A 223 -0.42 -11.07 3.77
C MET A 223 -0.01 -11.74 5.09
N PHE A 224 -0.69 -11.45 6.22
CA PHE A 224 -0.46 -12.16 7.48
C PHE A 224 -0.85 -13.64 7.37
N LEU A 225 -1.95 -13.93 6.69
CA LEU A 225 -2.41 -15.32 6.48
C LEU A 225 -1.52 -16.10 5.50
N LEU A 226 -0.88 -15.41 4.56
CA LEU A 226 0.06 -16.00 3.61
C LEU A 226 1.41 -16.33 4.26
N CYS A 227 1.89 -15.44 5.12
CA CYS A 227 3.21 -15.56 5.76
C CYS A 227 3.09 -16.29 7.10
N LYS A 228 3.91 -17.33 7.31
CA LYS A 228 3.92 -18.09 8.58
C LYS A 228 4.17 -17.21 9.79
N ASN A 229 5.09 -16.25 9.63
CA ASN A 229 5.38 -15.28 10.68
C ASN A 229 4.71 -13.97 10.30
N SER A 230 3.84 -13.48 11.16
CA SER A 230 3.13 -12.22 10.95
C SER A 230 3.10 -11.39 12.21
N VAL A 231 3.20 -10.09 12.05
CA VAL A 231 3.30 -9.11 13.13
C VAL A 231 2.29 -8.00 12.92
N ALA A 232 1.40 -7.82 13.85
CA ALA A 232 0.58 -6.63 13.94
C ALA A 232 1.21 -5.59 14.86
N MET A 233 1.18 -4.31 14.45
CA MET A 233 1.62 -3.20 15.26
C MET A 233 0.74 -3.01 16.49
N GLY A 234 1.31 -2.56 17.61
CA GLY A 234 0.56 -2.30 18.85
C GLY A 234 -0.51 -1.21 18.72
N ASN A 235 -0.34 -0.28 17.77
CA ASN A 235 -1.35 0.72 17.39
C ASN A 235 -2.35 0.22 16.35
N GLY A 236 -2.18 -1.00 15.84
CA GLY A 236 -2.98 -1.52 14.74
C GLY A 236 -4.43 -1.84 15.10
N HIS A 237 -5.22 -2.09 14.08
CA HIS A 237 -6.62 -2.48 14.20
C HIS A 237 -6.76 -3.84 14.91
N GLU A 238 -7.81 -4.03 15.75
CA GLU A 238 -7.98 -5.25 16.55
C GLU A 238 -8.04 -6.52 15.67
N LYS A 239 -8.74 -6.47 14.53
CA LYS A 239 -8.80 -7.61 13.59
C LYS A 239 -7.41 -7.98 13.01
N ALA A 240 -6.56 -6.98 12.77
CA ALA A 240 -5.19 -7.24 12.32
C ALA A 240 -4.37 -7.91 13.44
N LYS A 241 -4.52 -7.46 14.70
CA LYS A 241 -3.90 -8.07 15.88
C LYS A 241 -4.35 -9.51 16.11
N GLU A 242 -5.64 -9.79 15.91
CA GLU A 242 -6.20 -11.15 16.04
C GLU A 242 -5.68 -12.10 14.93
N ALA A 243 -5.43 -11.58 13.72
CA ALA A 243 -4.97 -12.37 12.59
C ALA A 243 -3.45 -12.62 12.61
N ALA A 244 -2.66 -11.79 13.29
CA ALA A 244 -1.21 -11.89 13.32
C ALA A 244 -0.72 -12.95 14.32
N SER A 245 0.40 -13.60 14.01
CA SER A 245 1.05 -14.56 14.92
C SER A 245 1.73 -13.90 16.15
N TYR A 246 2.02 -12.60 16.05
CA TYR A 246 2.64 -11.81 17.12
C TYR A 246 2.17 -10.36 17.07
N VAL A 247 1.92 -9.75 18.23
CA VAL A 247 1.63 -8.31 18.35
C VAL A 247 2.84 -7.63 18.96
N THR A 248 3.40 -6.66 18.23
CA THR A 248 4.57 -5.90 18.68
C THR A 248 4.17 -4.61 19.40
N SER A 249 5.15 -3.78 19.74
CA SER A 249 4.92 -2.48 20.37
C SER A 249 4.25 -1.48 19.42
N HIS A 250 3.68 -0.41 20.00
CA HIS A 250 3.20 0.75 19.25
C HIS A 250 4.32 1.37 18.38
N ILE A 251 3.96 2.03 17.29
CA ILE A 251 4.91 2.72 16.41
C ILE A 251 5.79 3.73 17.17
N ASP A 252 5.24 4.48 18.12
CA ASP A 252 5.98 5.41 18.99
C ASP A 252 7.02 4.72 19.90
N ARG A 253 6.95 3.41 20.02
CA ARG A 253 7.90 2.56 20.76
C ARG A 253 8.71 1.65 19.84
N HIS A 254 8.83 2.06 18.57
CA HIS A 254 9.64 1.37 17.57
C HIS A 254 9.21 -0.08 17.34
N GLY A 255 7.91 -0.31 17.09
CA GLY A 255 7.31 -1.64 17.00
C GLY A 255 8.01 -2.56 15.99
N VAL A 256 8.32 -2.08 14.78
CA VAL A 256 9.04 -2.89 13.78
C VAL A 256 10.43 -3.31 14.28
N LYS A 257 11.18 -2.40 14.90
CA LYS A 257 12.47 -2.75 15.51
C LYS A 257 12.32 -3.82 16.60
N GLN A 258 11.27 -3.75 17.43
CA GLN A 258 11.03 -4.75 18.47
C GLN A 258 10.65 -6.11 17.85
N ALA A 259 9.84 -6.11 16.79
CA ALA A 259 9.51 -7.32 16.03
C ALA A 259 10.77 -7.98 15.46
N LEU A 260 11.66 -7.23 14.80
CA LEU A 260 12.90 -7.77 14.24
C LEU A 260 13.83 -8.36 15.30
N LYS A 261 13.85 -7.79 16.51
CA LYS A 261 14.57 -8.38 17.67
C LYS A 261 13.90 -9.68 18.14
N HIS A 262 12.57 -9.72 18.24
CA HIS A 262 11.81 -10.91 18.65
C HIS A 262 12.13 -12.09 17.75
N PHE A 263 12.14 -11.87 16.42
CA PHE A 263 12.50 -12.89 15.43
C PHE A 263 14.01 -13.07 15.22
N LYS A 264 14.87 -12.40 15.99
CA LYS A 264 16.34 -12.52 15.96
C LYS A 264 16.97 -12.19 14.61
N LEU A 265 16.38 -11.23 13.89
CA LEU A 265 16.86 -10.76 12.58
C LEU A 265 17.91 -9.64 12.70
N ILE A 266 17.98 -9.01 13.89
CA ILE A 266 18.94 -7.94 14.21
C ILE A 266 19.60 -8.09 15.57
#